data_310cf217bd6c6f3360a55da2a5ace1c3
#
_entry.id   310cf217bd6c6f3360a55da2a5ace1c3
#
_cell.length_a   1.000
_cell.length_b   1.000
_cell.length_c   1.000
_cell.angle_alpha   90.00
_cell.angle_beta   90.00
_cell.angle_gamma   90.00
#
_symmetry.space_group_name_H-M   'P 1'
#
loop_
_entity.id
_entity.type
_entity.pdbx_description
1 polymer ?
#
loop_
_entity_poly.entity_id
_entity_poly.type
_entity_poly.pdbx_seq_one_letter_code
_entity_poly.pdbx_strand_id
1 'polypeptide(L)'
;AQGDAAYYLAANRNKRSVTIDFAHPEGAELVRRLAPHCQILVENFKTGGLKKYGLDYATLRALNPSLVYCSITGFGQDGPYAKRAGYDYMIQAMGGLMSLTGERAGEPMKSAVAVADLFTGMYAVTAILAALRHAERTGEGQHIDVSLLDCQVAMLANLGMNYLVSGEEPKRLGNAHASIAPYQVFATADGHVVLAVGNDGQFRDFCAAAGLKLADDPRFATNPARIANRIDMTSAIATVMRQRTTAHWLNVLETAGVPCGPINTVPQVFADPHVIARGAV
;
A
#
# COMPACT_ATOMS: atom_id res chain seq x y z
N ALA A 1 -12.51 12.69 -21.61
CA ALA A 1 -12.63 13.58 -20.46
C ALA A 1 -12.51 15.01 -20.96
N GLN A 2 -13.54 15.80 -20.81
CA GLN A 2 -13.60 17.19 -21.30
C GLN A 2 -12.87 18.12 -20.32
N GLY A 3 -11.53 18.02 -20.25
CA GLY A 3 -10.70 18.89 -19.43
C GLY A 3 -10.38 18.42 -18.01
N ASP A 4 -11.08 17.42 -17.46
CA ASP A 4 -10.80 16.87 -16.14
C ASP A 4 -9.62 15.91 -16.15
N ALA A 5 -8.74 15.99 -15.16
CA ALA A 5 -7.67 15.02 -14.97
C ALA A 5 -8.25 13.65 -14.57
N ALA A 6 -7.74 12.56 -15.14
CA ALA A 6 -8.16 11.21 -14.80
C ALA A 6 -8.00 10.91 -13.29
N TYR A 7 -6.97 11.48 -12.67
CA TYR A 7 -6.73 11.39 -11.22
C TYR A 7 -7.86 12.04 -10.40
N TYR A 8 -8.39 13.17 -10.86
CA TYR A 8 -9.55 13.82 -10.25
C TYR A 8 -10.79 12.92 -10.29
N LEU A 9 -11.04 12.27 -11.43
CA LEU A 9 -12.19 11.36 -11.60
C LEU A 9 -12.11 10.15 -10.67
N ALA A 10 -10.90 9.58 -10.49
CA ALA A 10 -10.69 8.45 -9.60
C ALA A 10 -11.00 8.80 -8.13
N ALA A 11 -10.63 10.01 -7.67
CA ALA A 11 -10.74 10.42 -6.27
C ALA A 11 -12.09 11.08 -5.92
N ASN A 12 -12.84 11.64 -6.89
CA ASN A 12 -14.03 12.45 -6.60
C ASN A 12 -15.36 11.81 -7.00
N ARG A 13 -15.37 10.52 -7.26
CA ARG A 13 -16.57 9.73 -7.49
C ARG A 13 -17.55 9.83 -6.31
N ASN A 14 -18.86 10.00 -6.59
CA ASN A 14 -19.94 10.12 -5.60
C ASN A 14 -19.84 11.33 -4.65
N LYS A 15 -19.11 12.39 -5.04
CA LYS A 15 -18.99 13.63 -4.27
C LYS A 15 -19.82 14.75 -4.89
N ARG A 16 -20.37 15.61 -4.05
CA ARG A 16 -20.95 16.91 -4.43
C ARG A 16 -19.93 18.00 -4.20
N SER A 17 -19.78 18.92 -5.13
CA SER A 17 -18.82 20.04 -5.01
C SER A 17 -19.55 21.32 -4.63
N VAL A 18 -18.96 22.09 -3.70
CA VAL A 18 -19.40 23.43 -3.30
C VAL A 18 -18.16 24.32 -3.24
N THR A 19 -18.25 25.52 -3.78
CA THR A 19 -17.20 26.53 -3.69
C THR A 19 -17.52 27.51 -2.57
N ILE A 20 -16.63 27.63 -1.58
CA ILE A 20 -16.73 28.57 -0.46
C ILE A 20 -15.35 29.18 -0.23
N ASP A 21 -15.26 30.51 -0.29
CA ASP A 21 -14.08 31.23 0.17
C ASP A 21 -14.13 31.42 1.69
N PHE A 22 -13.57 30.48 2.44
CA PHE A 22 -13.54 30.55 3.90
C PHE A 22 -12.44 31.49 4.44
N ALA A 23 -11.61 32.09 3.58
CA ALA A 23 -10.77 33.22 4.00
C ALA A 23 -11.61 34.48 4.22
N HIS A 24 -12.77 34.60 3.56
CA HIS A 24 -13.77 35.60 3.85
C HIS A 24 -14.57 35.23 5.11
N PRO A 25 -14.86 36.21 6.02
CA PRO A 25 -15.58 35.93 7.28
C PRO A 25 -16.93 35.24 7.09
N GLU A 26 -17.72 35.67 6.09
CA GLU A 26 -19.01 35.04 5.76
C GLU A 26 -18.86 33.62 5.24
N GLY A 27 -17.80 33.35 4.46
CA GLY A 27 -17.51 32.00 3.98
C GLY A 27 -17.13 31.04 5.12
N ALA A 28 -16.28 31.51 6.06
CA ALA A 28 -15.99 30.75 7.27
C ALA A 28 -17.25 30.50 8.11
N GLU A 29 -18.14 31.50 8.22
CA GLU A 29 -19.42 31.35 8.93
C GLU A 29 -20.33 30.33 8.26
N LEU A 30 -20.39 30.29 6.92
CA LEU A 30 -21.14 29.26 6.20
C LEU A 30 -20.66 27.84 6.56
N VAL A 31 -19.34 27.62 6.63
CA VAL A 31 -18.77 26.33 7.03
C VAL A 31 -19.12 25.99 8.50
N ARG A 32 -19.03 26.97 9.42
CA ARG A 32 -19.44 26.77 10.82
C ARG A 32 -20.92 26.40 10.94
N ARG A 33 -21.79 27.01 10.13
CA ARG A 33 -23.24 26.67 10.09
C ARG A 33 -23.52 25.28 9.50
N LEU A 34 -22.65 24.77 8.63
CA LEU A 34 -22.76 23.40 8.12
C LEU A 34 -22.32 22.34 9.12
N ALA A 35 -21.34 22.65 9.99
CA ALA A 35 -20.76 21.68 10.92
C ALA A 35 -21.79 20.96 11.84
N PRO A 36 -22.83 21.62 12.39
CA PRO A 36 -23.87 20.92 13.18
C PRO A 36 -24.69 19.89 12.38
N HIS A 37 -24.67 19.97 11.07
CA HIS A 37 -25.40 19.06 10.16
C HIS A 37 -24.52 17.96 9.59
N CYS A 38 -23.22 17.93 9.95
CA CYS A 38 -22.25 16.94 9.47
C CYS A 38 -21.86 15.99 10.61
N GLN A 39 -21.84 14.71 10.33
CA GLN A 39 -21.32 13.71 11.25
C GLN A 39 -19.78 13.65 11.22
N ILE A 40 -19.20 13.90 10.06
CA ILE A 40 -17.77 13.79 9.80
C ILE A 40 -17.28 15.02 9.05
N LEU A 41 -16.13 15.53 9.46
CA LEU A 41 -15.36 16.53 8.72
C LEU A 41 -13.95 15.97 8.47
N VAL A 42 -13.51 16.01 7.23
CA VAL A 42 -12.14 15.61 6.84
C VAL A 42 -11.43 16.81 6.23
N GLU A 43 -10.22 17.08 6.66
CA GLU A 43 -9.39 18.15 6.13
C GLU A 43 -7.94 17.69 5.95
N ASN A 44 -7.21 18.34 5.04
CA ASN A 44 -5.78 18.10 4.81
C ASN A 44 -4.98 19.39 4.66
N PHE A 45 -5.35 20.41 5.43
CA PHE A 45 -4.62 21.68 5.48
C PHE A 45 -3.36 21.59 6.34
N LYS A 46 -2.50 22.59 6.25
CA LYS A 46 -1.33 22.68 7.14
C LYS A 46 -1.77 22.72 8.59
N THR A 47 -1.07 22.02 9.46
CA THR A 47 -1.31 21.96 10.90
C THR A 47 -1.58 23.35 11.48
N GLY A 48 -2.72 23.50 12.14
CA GLY A 48 -3.18 24.76 12.70
C GLY A 48 -3.67 25.81 11.68
N GLY A 49 -3.66 25.52 10.38
CA GLY A 49 -4.03 26.46 9.32
C GLY A 49 -5.48 26.90 9.35
N LEU A 50 -6.38 26.05 9.81
CA LEU A 50 -7.82 26.32 9.91
C LEU A 50 -8.21 27.11 11.18
N LYS A 51 -7.34 27.15 12.20
CA LYS A 51 -7.63 27.81 13.48
C LYS A 51 -7.95 29.29 13.33
N LYS A 52 -7.22 30.01 12.46
CA LYS A 52 -7.45 31.44 12.21
C LYS A 52 -8.83 31.75 11.60
N TYR A 53 -9.50 30.74 11.05
CA TYR A 53 -10.84 30.85 10.46
C TYR A 53 -11.93 30.32 11.40
N GLY A 54 -11.57 29.82 12.60
CA GLY A 54 -12.50 29.16 13.51
C GLY A 54 -13.09 27.87 12.94
N LEU A 55 -12.29 27.14 12.16
CA LEU A 55 -12.67 25.87 11.53
C LEU A 55 -11.82 24.70 12.05
N ASP A 56 -11.09 24.90 13.14
CA ASP A 56 -10.37 23.86 13.87
C ASP A 56 -11.31 23.01 14.71
N TYR A 57 -10.84 21.85 15.11
CA TYR A 57 -11.62 20.87 15.88
C TYR A 57 -12.24 21.46 17.15
N ALA A 58 -11.47 22.23 17.94
CA ALA A 58 -11.96 22.77 19.20
C ALA A 58 -13.17 23.71 18.99
N THR A 59 -13.10 24.55 17.96
CA THR A 59 -14.19 25.47 17.60
C THR A 59 -15.41 24.73 17.07
N LEU A 60 -15.22 23.76 16.16
CA LEU A 60 -16.35 23.05 15.55
C LEU A 60 -16.98 22.02 16.51
N ARG A 61 -16.21 21.42 17.42
CA ARG A 61 -16.73 20.56 18.49
C ARG A 61 -17.67 21.33 19.44
N ALA A 62 -17.40 22.59 19.69
CA ALA A 62 -18.29 23.40 20.52
C ALA A 62 -19.67 23.60 19.87
N LEU A 63 -19.75 23.57 18.53
CA LEU A 63 -20.99 23.67 17.76
C LEU A 63 -21.66 22.28 17.57
N ASN A 64 -20.85 21.23 17.48
CA ASN A 64 -21.31 19.84 17.30
C ASN A 64 -20.45 18.90 18.15
N PRO A 65 -20.85 18.60 19.38
CA PRO A 65 -20.09 17.71 20.28
C PRO A 65 -19.87 16.28 19.73
N SER A 66 -20.73 15.82 18.82
CA SER A 66 -20.65 14.50 18.21
C SER A 66 -19.80 14.46 16.93
N LEU A 67 -19.23 15.59 16.50
CA LEU A 67 -18.46 15.68 15.27
C LEU A 67 -17.20 14.81 15.31
N VAL A 68 -17.05 13.92 14.34
CA VAL A 68 -15.81 13.23 14.03
C VAL A 68 -14.98 14.11 13.09
N TYR A 69 -13.88 14.63 13.59
CA TYR A 69 -13.00 15.53 12.84
C TYR A 69 -11.71 14.81 12.50
N CYS A 70 -11.40 14.63 11.22
CA CYS A 70 -10.19 13.93 10.77
C CYS A 70 -9.25 14.91 10.06
N SER A 71 -8.08 15.12 10.65
CA SER A 71 -6.96 15.86 10.04
C SER A 71 -5.98 14.89 9.39
N ILE A 72 -5.74 15.03 8.10
CA ILE A 72 -4.76 14.24 7.35
C ILE A 72 -3.58 15.17 7.00
N THR A 73 -2.40 14.86 7.52
CA THR A 73 -1.20 15.68 7.32
C THR A 73 0.02 14.82 6.95
N GLY A 74 1.09 15.45 6.51
CA GLY A 74 2.33 14.72 6.21
C GLY A 74 2.98 14.08 7.43
N PHE A 75 2.92 14.77 8.59
CA PHE A 75 3.74 14.43 9.78
C PHE A 75 2.98 14.48 11.12
N GLY A 76 1.65 14.61 11.10
CA GLY A 76 0.85 14.73 12.31
C GLY A 76 0.66 16.16 12.81
N GLN A 77 -0.18 16.29 13.84
CA GLN A 77 -0.52 17.60 14.45
C GLN A 77 0.56 18.08 15.43
N ASP A 78 1.44 17.21 15.88
CA ASP A 78 2.54 17.50 16.81
C ASP A 78 3.89 16.94 16.31
N GLY A 79 4.91 17.03 17.17
CA GLY A 79 6.24 16.57 16.84
C GLY A 79 7.08 17.56 16.02
N PRO A 80 8.38 17.22 15.80
CA PRO A 80 9.36 18.16 15.21
C PRO A 80 9.07 18.51 13.75
N TYR A 81 8.27 17.71 13.04
CA TYR A 81 7.95 17.89 11.62
C TYR A 81 6.53 18.40 11.37
N ALA A 82 5.71 18.63 12.39
CA ALA A 82 4.30 18.98 12.26
C ALA A 82 4.02 20.19 11.32
N LYS A 83 4.96 21.13 11.23
CA LYS A 83 4.83 22.32 10.37
C LYS A 83 5.33 22.11 8.93
N ARG A 84 5.93 20.95 8.63
CA ARG A 84 6.44 20.64 7.28
C ARG A 84 5.32 20.20 6.35
N ALA A 85 5.43 20.56 5.09
CA ALA A 85 4.58 19.97 4.06
C ALA A 85 5.01 18.52 3.81
N GLY A 86 4.04 17.60 3.67
CA GLY A 86 4.25 16.23 3.30
C GLY A 86 3.53 15.91 2.00
N TYR A 87 4.22 15.20 1.10
CA TYR A 87 3.66 14.64 -0.13
C TYR A 87 4.06 13.18 -0.24
N ASP A 88 3.23 12.38 -0.85
CA ASP A 88 3.41 10.93 -1.01
C ASP A 88 4.85 10.53 -1.34
N TYR A 89 5.45 11.13 -2.38
CA TYR A 89 6.79 10.78 -2.84
C TYR A 89 7.86 11.00 -1.74
N MET A 90 7.78 12.13 -1.05
CA MET A 90 8.71 12.44 0.04
C MET A 90 8.49 11.50 1.23
N ILE A 91 7.25 11.15 1.52
CA ILE A 91 6.91 10.23 2.60
C ILE A 91 7.38 8.81 2.29
N GLN A 92 7.25 8.32 1.05
CA GLN A 92 7.84 7.04 0.66
C GLN A 92 9.35 6.98 0.89
N ALA A 93 10.06 8.11 0.65
CA ALA A 93 11.48 8.21 0.91
C ALA A 93 11.80 8.24 2.41
N MET A 94 11.18 9.15 3.15
CA MET A 94 11.44 9.35 4.59
C MET A 94 10.93 8.20 5.46
N GLY A 95 9.84 7.56 5.06
CA GLY A 95 9.21 6.43 5.76
C GLY A 95 9.82 5.07 5.42
N GLY A 96 10.96 5.01 4.72
CA GLY A 96 11.75 3.81 4.53
C GLY A 96 11.35 2.91 3.34
N LEU A 97 10.17 3.11 2.71
CA LEU A 97 9.72 2.24 1.63
C LEU A 97 10.70 2.21 0.44
N MET A 98 11.24 3.37 0.06
CA MET A 98 12.18 3.46 -1.06
C MET A 98 13.50 2.75 -0.78
N SER A 99 13.93 2.68 0.47
CA SER A 99 15.16 1.93 0.84
C SER A 99 15.02 0.43 0.60
N LEU A 100 13.78 -0.08 0.57
CA LEU A 100 13.43 -1.50 0.42
C LEU A 100 13.03 -1.86 -1.02
N THR A 101 12.65 -0.86 -1.83
CA THR A 101 12.11 -1.05 -3.18
C THR A 101 13.17 -0.78 -4.25
N GLY A 102 13.26 -1.66 -5.23
CA GLY A 102 14.21 -1.57 -6.34
C GLY A 102 15.14 -2.77 -6.43
N GLU A 103 15.94 -2.83 -7.49
CA GLU A 103 16.92 -3.87 -7.71
C GLU A 103 17.99 -3.88 -6.61
N ARG A 104 18.54 -5.07 -6.34
CA ARG A 104 19.51 -5.30 -5.25
C ARG A 104 20.71 -4.34 -5.31
N ALA A 105 21.26 -4.14 -6.50
CA ALA A 105 22.40 -3.26 -6.76
C ALA A 105 21.98 -1.93 -7.43
N GLY A 106 20.66 -1.68 -7.55
CA GLY A 106 20.12 -0.49 -8.18
C GLY A 106 19.89 0.66 -7.19
N GLU A 107 19.24 1.72 -7.68
CA GLU A 107 18.85 2.86 -6.87
C GLU A 107 17.57 2.58 -6.05
N PRO A 108 17.35 3.31 -4.93
CA PRO A 108 16.07 3.31 -4.23
C PRO A 108 14.93 3.75 -5.16
N MET A 109 13.83 3.00 -5.18
CA MET A 109 12.71 3.27 -6.08
C MET A 109 11.42 3.50 -5.31
N LYS A 110 10.61 4.47 -5.77
CA LYS A 110 9.24 4.64 -5.27
C LYS A 110 8.30 3.63 -5.92
N SER A 111 7.14 3.39 -5.30
CA SER A 111 6.00 2.78 -5.99
C SER A 111 5.49 3.70 -7.11
N ALA A 112 4.97 3.11 -8.19
CA ALA A 112 4.42 3.86 -9.32
C ALA A 112 3.19 4.69 -8.90
N VAL A 113 2.34 4.14 -8.03
CA VAL A 113 1.16 4.82 -7.49
C VAL A 113 1.47 5.49 -6.15
N ALA A 114 0.65 6.47 -5.75
CA ALA A 114 0.76 7.20 -4.48
C ALA A 114 0.33 6.31 -3.30
N VAL A 115 1.15 5.32 -2.95
CA VAL A 115 0.79 4.29 -1.96
C VAL A 115 0.69 4.86 -0.55
N ALA A 116 1.51 5.85 -0.18
CA ALA A 116 1.43 6.49 1.13
C ALA A 116 0.10 7.22 1.30
N ASP A 117 -0.35 7.97 0.28
CA ASP A 117 -1.66 8.63 0.26
C ASP A 117 -2.81 7.62 0.34
N LEU A 118 -2.76 6.56 -0.48
CA LEU A 118 -3.83 5.54 -0.51
C LEU A 118 -3.97 4.81 0.82
N PHE A 119 -2.85 4.38 1.42
CA PHE A 119 -2.89 3.72 2.74
C PHE A 119 -3.35 4.68 3.83
N THR A 120 -2.89 5.93 3.82
CA THR A 120 -3.36 6.96 4.75
C THR A 120 -4.86 7.14 4.65
N GLY A 121 -5.41 7.19 3.43
CA GLY A 121 -6.85 7.22 3.20
C GLY A 121 -7.58 6.02 3.82
N MET A 122 -7.05 4.81 3.68
CA MET A 122 -7.63 3.60 4.27
C MET A 122 -7.56 3.60 5.80
N TYR A 123 -6.45 4.03 6.39
CA TYR A 123 -6.35 4.22 7.85
C TYR A 123 -7.33 5.29 8.34
N ALA A 124 -7.45 6.41 7.62
CA ALA A 124 -8.41 7.46 7.96
C ALA A 124 -9.85 6.94 7.94
N VAL A 125 -10.25 6.21 6.90
CA VAL A 125 -11.58 5.58 6.82
C VAL A 125 -11.83 4.65 8.00
N THR A 126 -10.88 3.81 8.36
CA THR A 126 -11.00 2.88 9.48
C THR A 126 -11.17 3.62 10.81
N ALA A 127 -10.35 4.64 11.06
CA ALA A 127 -10.42 5.45 12.27
C ALA A 127 -11.74 6.27 12.34
N ILE A 128 -12.16 6.85 11.21
CA ILE A 128 -13.42 7.58 11.10
C ILE A 128 -14.60 6.68 11.43
N LEU A 129 -14.68 5.46 10.88
CA LEU A 129 -15.78 4.53 11.14
C LEU A 129 -15.81 4.10 12.62
N ALA A 130 -14.65 3.86 13.23
CA ALA A 130 -14.57 3.56 14.67
C ALA A 130 -15.04 4.74 15.54
N ALA A 131 -14.60 5.96 15.23
CA ALA A 131 -14.99 7.17 15.94
C ALA A 131 -16.48 7.51 15.72
N LEU A 132 -16.99 7.32 14.50
CA LEU A 132 -18.42 7.49 14.21
C LEU A 132 -19.28 6.53 15.03
N ARG A 133 -18.89 5.25 15.11
CA ARG A 133 -19.56 4.26 15.95
C ARG A 133 -19.57 4.65 17.43
N HIS A 134 -18.46 5.25 17.92
CA HIS A 134 -18.39 5.79 19.27
C HIS A 134 -19.36 6.96 19.43
N ALA A 135 -19.32 7.94 18.53
CA ALA A 135 -20.15 9.12 18.56
C ALA A 135 -21.65 8.80 18.52
N GLU A 136 -22.07 7.84 17.69
CA GLU A 136 -23.46 7.35 17.65
C GLU A 136 -23.96 6.76 18.97
N ARG A 137 -23.08 6.16 19.77
CA ARG A 137 -23.43 5.52 21.04
C ARG A 137 -23.38 6.45 22.25
N THR A 138 -22.49 7.43 22.19
CA THR A 138 -22.16 8.29 23.36
C THR A 138 -22.57 9.74 23.18
N GLY A 139 -22.79 10.18 21.94
CA GLY A 139 -22.95 11.59 21.61
C GLY A 139 -21.62 12.37 21.56
N GLU A 140 -20.46 11.69 21.72
CA GLU A 140 -19.14 12.31 21.80
C GLU A 140 -18.32 12.01 20.54
N GLY A 141 -18.03 13.05 19.76
CA GLY A 141 -17.12 12.99 18.63
C GLY A 141 -15.65 12.97 19.05
N GLN A 142 -14.76 12.76 18.08
CA GLN A 142 -13.32 12.68 18.30
C GLN A 142 -12.55 13.45 17.25
N HIS A 143 -11.37 13.97 17.62
CA HIS A 143 -10.36 14.42 16.69
C HIS A 143 -9.44 13.24 16.32
N ILE A 144 -9.35 12.95 15.03
CA ILE A 144 -8.49 11.92 14.47
C ILE A 144 -7.32 12.63 13.81
N ASP A 145 -6.12 12.39 14.29
CA ASP A 145 -4.87 12.83 13.67
C ASP A 145 -4.29 11.65 12.86
N VAL A 146 -4.22 11.80 11.54
CA VAL A 146 -3.66 10.78 10.64
C VAL A 146 -2.48 11.39 9.88
N SER A 147 -1.30 10.85 10.13
CA SER A 147 -0.07 11.26 9.47
C SER A 147 0.30 10.30 8.36
N LEU A 148 0.67 10.84 7.19
CA LEU A 148 1.20 10.04 6.08
C LEU A 148 2.44 9.26 6.52
N LEU A 149 3.31 9.88 7.33
CA LEU A 149 4.54 9.23 7.79
C LEU A 149 4.24 8.04 8.71
N ASP A 150 3.30 8.18 9.66
CA ASP A 150 2.95 7.09 10.57
C ASP A 150 2.35 5.91 9.82
N CYS A 151 1.45 6.20 8.86
CA CYS A 151 0.89 5.17 7.98
C CYS A 151 1.97 4.49 7.13
N GLN A 152 2.94 5.26 6.62
CA GLN A 152 4.05 4.71 5.86
C GLN A 152 4.98 3.83 6.73
N VAL A 153 5.24 4.22 7.97
CA VAL A 153 6.00 3.39 8.93
C VAL A 153 5.26 2.08 9.19
N ALA A 154 3.93 2.12 9.38
CA ALA A 154 3.13 0.91 9.54
C ALA A 154 3.20 -0.02 8.31
N MET A 155 3.34 0.54 7.10
CA MET A 155 3.49 -0.22 5.85
C MET A 155 4.81 -1.00 5.76
N LEU A 156 5.83 -0.72 6.57
CA LEU A 156 7.06 -1.51 6.61
C LEU A 156 6.80 -2.95 7.09
N ALA A 157 5.71 -3.16 7.81
CA ALA A 157 5.17 -4.46 8.21
C ALA A 157 6.25 -5.42 8.74
N ASN A 158 6.39 -6.59 8.11
CA ASN A 158 7.35 -7.62 8.52
C ASN A 158 8.82 -7.18 8.36
N LEU A 159 9.15 -6.31 7.40
CA LEU A 159 10.54 -5.84 7.22
C LEU A 159 10.94 -4.86 8.33
N GLY A 160 10.00 -3.98 8.73
CA GLY A 160 10.20 -3.13 9.91
C GLY A 160 10.36 -3.96 11.20
N MET A 161 9.52 -4.99 11.39
CA MET A 161 9.64 -5.91 12.53
C MET A 161 10.94 -6.72 12.52
N ASN A 162 11.39 -7.17 11.35
CA ASN A 162 12.68 -7.85 11.23
C ASN A 162 13.83 -6.98 11.78
N TYR A 163 13.86 -5.70 11.39
CA TYR A 163 14.84 -4.76 11.91
C TYR A 163 14.72 -4.56 13.42
N LEU A 164 13.51 -4.34 13.93
CA LEU A 164 13.29 -4.10 15.37
C LEU A 164 13.71 -5.31 16.24
N VAL A 165 13.59 -6.52 15.71
CA VAL A 165 13.94 -7.75 16.44
C VAL A 165 15.42 -8.12 16.30
N SER A 166 15.99 -7.98 15.10
CA SER A 166 17.36 -8.44 14.81
C SER A 166 18.42 -7.33 14.91
N GLY A 167 18.03 -6.07 14.73
CA GLY A 167 18.96 -4.95 14.53
C GLY A 167 19.61 -4.93 13.15
N GLU A 168 19.30 -5.89 12.27
CA GLU A 168 19.89 -5.98 10.93
C GLU A 168 19.11 -5.13 9.94
N GLU A 169 19.81 -4.24 9.22
CA GLU A 169 19.20 -3.39 8.20
C GLU A 169 18.67 -4.22 7.01
N PRO A 170 17.37 -4.14 6.70
CA PRO A 170 16.80 -4.80 5.53
C PRO A 170 17.40 -4.23 4.24
N LYS A 171 17.73 -5.12 3.29
CA LYS A 171 18.30 -4.74 1.99
C LYS A 171 17.27 -4.90 0.89
N ARG A 172 17.44 -4.12 -0.20
CA ARG A 172 16.67 -4.33 -1.43
C ARG A 172 16.95 -5.72 -2.00
N LEU A 173 15.89 -6.41 -2.39
CA LEU A 173 15.95 -7.78 -2.92
C LEU A 173 15.35 -7.87 -4.34
N GLY A 174 15.07 -6.74 -4.98
CA GLY A 174 14.32 -6.72 -6.23
C GLY A 174 12.93 -7.33 -6.03
N ASN A 175 12.61 -8.33 -6.83
CA ASN A 175 11.33 -9.04 -6.75
C ASN A 175 11.35 -10.23 -5.76
N ALA A 176 12.45 -10.48 -5.05
CA ALA A 176 12.55 -11.65 -4.19
C ALA A 176 12.00 -11.37 -2.78
N HIS A 177 11.25 -12.33 -2.24
CA HIS A 177 10.77 -12.26 -0.86
C HIS A 177 11.95 -12.43 0.13
N ALA A 178 11.95 -11.67 1.23
CA ALA A 178 13.03 -11.68 2.21
C ALA A 178 13.21 -13.05 2.89
N SER A 179 12.11 -13.66 3.31
CA SER A 179 12.08 -14.81 4.23
C SER A 179 11.56 -16.12 3.60
N ILE A 180 11.22 -16.12 2.31
CA ILE A 180 10.69 -17.28 1.60
C ILE A 180 11.40 -17.45 0.26
N ALA A 181 11.73 -18.69 -0.12
CA ALA A 181 12.41 -18.97 -1.38
C ALA A 181 12.06 -20.38 -1.93
N PRO A 182 11.81 -20.50 -3.27
CA PRO A 182 11.72 -19.44 -4.27
C PRO A 182 10.38 -18.68 -4.18
N TYR A 183 10.45 -17.37 -4.09
CA TYR A 183 9.28 -16.49 -4.10
C TYR A 183 9.71 -15.19 -4.80
N GLN A 184 9.58 -15.17 -6.12
CA GLN A 184 10.07 -14.06 -6.97
C GLN A 184 9.61 -14.17 -8.42
N VAL A 185 9.98 -13.17 -9.22
CA VAL A 185 9.79 -13.17 -10.67
C VAL A 185 10.91 -13.98 -11.35
N PHE A 186 10.54 -14.77 -12.35
CA PHE A 186 11.47 -15.44 -13.27
C PHE A 186 11.16 -15.06 -14.72
N ALA A 187 12.22 -14.84 -15.51
CA ALA A 187 12.09 -14.68 -16.96
C ALA A 187 11.76 -16.03 -17.60
N THR A 188 10.85 -16.01 -18.56
CA THR A 188 10.46 -17.12 -19.43
C THR A 188 11.00 -16.90 -20.86
N ALA A 189 10.64 -17.76 -21.79
CA ALA A 189 11.07 -17.60 -23.20
C ALA A 189 10.49 -16.34 -23.87
N ASP A 190 9.33 -15.84 -23.41
CA ASP A 190 8.56 -14.77 -24.04
C ASP A 190 8.08 -13.68 -23.07
N GLY A 191 8.51 -13.73 -21.80
CA GLY A 191 8.08 -12.75 -20.81
C GLY A 191 8.55 -13.08 -19.42
N HIS A 192 7.62 -13.01 -18.43
CA HIS A 192 7.92 -13.25 -17.03
C HIS A 192 6.76 -13.96 -16.32
N VAL A 193 7.09 -14.76 -15.30
CA VAL A 193 6.13 -15.36 -14.39
C VAL A 193 6.53 -15.07 -12.94
N VAL A 194 5.55 -14.78 -12.12
CA VAL A 194 5.70 -14.76 -10.65
C VAL A 194 5.56 -16.19 -10.15
N LEU A 195 6.55 -16.69 -9.42
CA LEU A 195 6.52 -17.96 -8.73
C LEU A 195 6.49 -17.71 -7.22
N ALA A 196 5.49 -18.26 -6.52
CA ALA A 196 5.25 -18.02 -5.11
C ALA A 196 5.19 -19.33 -4.31
N VAL A 197 6.33 -19.97 -4.12
CA VAL A 197 6.46 -21.21 -3.33
C VAL A 197 6.52 -20.88 -1.85
N GLY A 198 5.44 -21.11 -1.12
CA GLY A 198 5.28 -20.71 0.28
C GLY A 198 5.77 -21.74 1.32
N ASN A 199 5.97 -23.01 0.94
CA ASN A 199 6.37 -24.09 1.85
C ASN A 199 7.15 -25.21 1.13
N ASP A 200 7.69 -26.16 1.92
CA ASP A 200 8.52 -27.25 1.40
C ASP A 200 7.74 -28.25 0.54
N GLY A 201 6.43 -28.42 0.78
CA GLY A 201 5.55 -29.24 -0.07
C GLY A 201 5.43 -28.66 -1.46
N GLN A 202 5.05 -27.37 -1.56
CA GLN A 202 4.97 -26.67 -2.83
C GLN A 202 6.31 -26.61 -3.56
N PHE A 203 7.43 -26.61 -2.83
CA PHE A 203 8.75 -26.68 -3.47
C PHE A 203 8.99 -28.01 -4.17
N ARG A 204 8.60 -29.13 -3.55
CA ARG A 204 8.66 -30.46 -4.17
C ARG A 204 7.76 -30.54 -5.41
N ASP A 205 6.53 -30.04 -5.29
CA ASP A 205 5.55 -30.04 -6.39
C ASP A 205 6.05 -29.18 -7.57
N PHE A 206 6.63 -28.02 -7.27
CA PHE A 206 7.29 -27.17 -8.26
C PHE A 206 8.45 -27.90 -8.95
N CYS A 207 9.35 -28.53 -8.20
CA CYS A 207 10.48 -29.27 -8.75
C CYS A 207 10.04 -30.40 -9.67
N ALA A 208 9.02 -31.15 -9.25
CA ALA A 208 8.44 -32.23 -10.05
C ALA A 208 7.84 -31.70 -11.37
N ALA A 209 7.03 -30.64 -11.29
CA ALA A 209 6.42 -30.00 -12.46
C ALA A 209 7.43 -29.36 -13.42
N ALA A 210 8.52 -28.83 -12.88
CA ALA A 210 9.59 -28.22 -13.68
C ALA A 210 10.68 -29.19 -14.16
N GLY A 211 10.59 -30.47 -13.77
CA GLY A 211 11.62 -31.47 -14.10
C GLY A 211 12.97 -31.23 -13.42
N LEU A 212 12.95 -30.59 -12.25
CA LEU A 212 14.14 -30.24 -11.46
C LEU A 212 14.36 -31.26 -10.33
N LYS A 213 15.61 -31.64 -10.08
CA LYS A 213 16.00 -32.49 -8.96
C LYS A 213 16.44 -31.70 -7.70
N LEU A 214 16.07 -30.41 -7.62
CA LEU A 214 16.50 -29.56 -6.50
C LEU A 214 15.88 -29.99 -5.16
N ALA A 215 14.71 -30.61 -5.17
CA ALA A 215 14.06 -31.10 -3.95
C ALA A 215 14.82 -32.24 -3.27
N ASP A 216 15.65 -32.97 -4.00
CA ASP A 216 16.48 -34.05 -3.49
C ASP A 216 17.83 -33.57 -2.94
N ASP A 217 18.19 -32.31 -3.16
CA ASP A 217 19.43 -31.69 -2.66
C ASP A 217 19.23 -31.13 -1.26
N PRO A 218 20.00 -31.59 -0.24
CA PRO A 218 19.88 -31.10 1.13
C PRO A 218 20.01 -29.57 1.28
N ARG A 219 20.73 -28.91 0.36
CA ARG A 219 20.87 -27.45 0.33
C ARG A 219 19.54 -26.72 0.07
N PHE A 220 18.53 -27.42 -0.45
CA PHE A 220 17.23 -26.82 -0.82
C PHE A 220 16.04 -27.52 -0.17
N ALA A 221 16.25 -28.53 0.67
CA ALA A 221 15.19 -29.36 1.25
C ALA A 221 14.21 -28.57 2.15
N THR A 222 14.70 -27.54 2.83
CA THR A 222 13.91 -26.69 3.74
C THR A 222 13.98 -25.22 3.34
N ASN A 223 12.98 -24.41 3.71
CA ASN A 223 12.99 -23.00 3.43
C ASN A 223 14.24 -22.25 3.96
N PRO A 224 14.72 -22.47 5.22
CA PRO A 224 15.97 -21.88 5.68
C PRO A 224 17.17 -22.25 4.83
N ALA A 225 17.28 -23.53 4.41
CA ALA A 225 18.36 -24.01 3.55
C ALA A 225 18.30 -23.33 2.16
N ARG A 226 17.09 -23.19 1.58
CA ARG A 226 16.90 -22.46 0.32
C ARG A 226 17.28 -20.98 0.41
N ILE A 227 16.97 -20.32 1.54
CA ILE A 227 17.36 -18.93 1.76
C ILE A 227 18.88 -18.80 1.82
N ALA A 228 19.55 -19.69 2.56
CA ALA A 228 21.00 -19.71 2.67
C ALA A 228 21.70 -19.94 1.31
N ASN A 229 21.10 -20.77 0.45
CA ASN A 229 21.64 -21.13 -0.87
C ASN A 229 20.83 -20.50 -2.02
N ARG A 230 20.23 -19.33 -1.79
CA ARG A 230 19.28 -18.68 -2.71
C ARG A 230 19.86 -18.45 -4.11
N ILE A 231 21.13 -18.04 -4.21
CA ILE A 231 21.77 -17.71 -5.49
C ILE A 231 21.84 -18.95 -6.41
N ASP A 232 22.34 -20.08 -5.87
CA ASP A 232 22.47 -21.32 -6.63
C ASP A 232 21.10 -21.85 -7.05
N MET A 233 20.15 -21.90 -6.14
CA MET A 233 18.79 -22.34 -6.41
C MET A 233 18.13 -21.47 -7.50
N THR A 234 18.19 -20.15 -7.35
CA THR A 234 17.57 -19.20 -8.29
C THR A 234 18.18 -19.32 -9.68
N SER A 235 19.50 -19.49 -9.77
CA SER A 235 20.20 -19.70 -11.04
C SER A 235 19.75 -20.98 -11.77
N ALA A 236 19.63 -22.09 -11.02
CA ALA A 236 19.16 -23.35 -11.58
C ALA A 236 17.70 -23.24 -12.09
N ILE A 237 16.81 -22.64 -11.28
CA ILE A 237 15.42 -22.39 -11.68
C ILE A 237 15.34 -21.49 -12.89
N ALA A 238 16.06 -20.37 -12.90
CA ALA A 238 16.05 -19.42 -14.02
C ALA A 238 16.48 -20.04 -15.36
N THR A 239 17.39 -21.01 -15.31
CA THR A 239 17.84 -21.73 -16.51
C THR A 239 16.69 -22.54 -17.14
N VAL A 240 15.89 -23.21 -16.33
CA VAL A 240 14.76 -24.01 -16.81
C VAL A 240 13.58 -23.11 -17.22
N MET A 241 13.27 -22.08 -16.42
CA MET A 241 12.15 -21.19 -16.70
C MET A 241 12.25 -20.51 -18.08
N ARG A 242 13.44 -20.14 -18.50
CA ARG A 242 13.69 -19.53 -19.82
C ARG A 242 13.45 -20.46 -21.01
N GLN A 243 13.34 -21.77 -20.82
CA GLN A 243 13.19 -22.75 -21.89
C GLN A 243 11.75 -22.86 -22.43
N ARG A 244 10.76 -22.33 -21.72
CA ARG A 244 9.35 -22.41 -22.08
C ARG A 244 8.68 -21.04 -21.96
N THR A 245 7.52 -20.92 -22.61
CA THR A 245 6.71 -19.71 -22.62
C THR A 245 6.04 -19.46 -21.26
N THR A 246 5.64 -18.23 -21.00
CA THR A 246 4.84 -17.86 -19.83
C THR A 246 3.57 -18.69 -19.75
N ALA A 247 2.82 -18.84 -20.84
CA ALA A 247 1.60 -19.63 -20.91
C ALA A 247 1.83 -21.12 -20.55
N HIS A 248 2.94 -21.69 -21.00
CA HIS A 248 3.32 -23.08 -20.62
C HIS A 248 3.52 -23.18 -19.10
N TRP A 249 4.27 -22.28 -18.50
CA TRP A 249 4.55 -22.32 -17.06
C TRP A 249 3.29 -22.09 -16.22
N LEU A 250 2.42 -21.16 -16.60
CA LEU A 250 1.17 -20.96 -15.90
C LEU A 250 0.34 -22.23 -15.88
N ASN A 251 0.14 -22.88 -17.04
CA ASN A 251 -0.65 -24.11 -17.12
C ASN A 251 -0.05 -25.27 -16.29
N VAL A 252 1.27 -25.47 -16.37
CA VAL A 252 1.95 -26.57 -15.66
C VAL A 252 1.94 -26.36 -14.15
N LEU A 253 2.22 -25.13 -13.69
CA LEU A 253 2.29 -24.80 -12.27
C LEU A 253 0.91 -24.75 -11.61
N GLU A 254 -0.10 -24.19 -12.29
CA GLU A 254 -1.48 -24.21 -11.81
C GLU A 254 -2.00 -25.65 -11.67
N THR A 255 -1.73 -26.53 -12.66
CA THR A 255 -2.10 -27.93 -12.61
C THR A 255 -1.44 -28.67 -11.42
N ALA A 256 -0.20 -28.29 -11.09
CA ALA A 256 0.53 -28.83 -9.94
C ALA A 256 0.14 -28.19 -8.60
N GLY A 257 -0.79 -27.24 -8.56
CA GLY A 257 -1.19 -26.53 -7.35
C GLY A 257 -0.12 -25.58 -6.80
N VAL A 258 0.83 -25.16 -7.64
CA VAL A 258 1.89 -24.22 -7.27
C VAL A 258 1.45 -22.80 -7.58
N PRO A 259 1.37 -21.89 -6.58
CA PRO A 259 0.96 -20.51 -6.81
C PRO A 259 1.89 -19.78 -7.78
N CYS A 260 1.32 -19.28 -8.87
CA CYS A 260 2.04 -18.53 -9.90
C CYS A 260 1.09 -17.52 -10.55
N GLY A 261 1.65 -16.60 -11.32
CA GLY A 261 0.85 -15.61 -12.06
C GLY A 261 1.67 -14.84 -13.09
N PRO A 262 1.01 -14.29 -14.13
CA PRO A 262 1.65 -13.40 -15.08
C PRO A 262 1.89 -12.01 -14.46
N ILE A 263 2.75 -11.21 -15.09
CA ILE A 263 2.84 -9.77 -14.84
C ILE A 263 1.97 -9.08 -15.89
N ASN A 264 0.74 -8.72 -15.51
CA ASN A 264 -0.20 -8.07 -16.39
C ASN A 264 0.09 -6.57 -16.57
N THR A 265 -0.06 -6.08 -17.77
CA THR A 265 -0.19 -4.64 -18.05
C THR A 265 -1.57 -4.14 -17.61
N VAL A 266 -1.72 -2.82 -17.42
CA VAL A 266 -3.02 -2.22 -17.05
C VAL A 266 -4.16 -2.60 -18.01
N PRO A 267 -3.98 -2.55 -19.36
CA PRO A 267 -5.01 -3.05 -20.28
C PRO A 267 -5.36 -4.53 -20.07
N GLN A 268 -4.39 -5.38 -19.79
CA GLN A 268 -4.64 -6.80 -19.52
C GLN A 268 -5.42 -7.01 -18.20
N VAL A 269 -5.15 -6.22 -17.15
CA VAL A 269 -5.94 -6.26 -15.92
C VAL A 269 -7.42 -5.91 -16.19
N PHE A 270 -7.66 -4.86 -16.97
CA PHE A 270 -9.05 -4.45 -17.29
C PHE A 270 -9.77 -5.38 -18.28
N ALA A 271 -9.04 -6.20 -19.01
CA ALA A 271 -9.58 -7.24 -19.88
C ALA A 271 -9.67 -8.63 -19.22
N ASP A 272 -9.18 -8.76 -17.98
CA ASP A 272 -9.17 -10.03 -17.24
C ASP A 272 -10.59 -10.50 -16.93
N PRO A 273 -10.97 -11.73 -17.30
CA PRO A 273 -12.32 -12.25 -17.09
C PRO A 273 -12.76 -12.26 -15.62
N HIS A 274 -11.83 -12.50 -14.70
CA HIS A 274 -12.13 -12.50 -13.26
C HIS A 274 -12.39 -11.09 -12.74
N VAL A 275 -11.57 -10.12 -13.15
CA VAL A 275 -11.74 -8.70 -12.81
C VAL A 275 -13.10 -8.18 -13.32
N ILE A 276 -13.46 -8.52 -14.55
CA ILE A 276 -14.76 -8.18 -15.16
C ILE A 276 -15.90 -8.85 -14.39
N ALA A 277 -15.83 -10.15 -14.14
CA ALA A 277 -16.87 -10.89 -13.43
C ALA A 277 -17.09 -10.39 -11.99
N ARG A 278 -16.06 -9.85 -11.35
CA ARG A 278 -16.15 -9.22 -10.02
C ARG A 278 -16.72 -7.80 -10.03
N GLY A 279 -16.95 -7.20 -11.21
CA GLY A 279 -17.39 -5.82 -11.34
C GLY A 279 -16.39 -4.82 -10.73
N ALA A 280 -15.09 -5.10 -10.83
CA ALA A 280 -14.05 -4.25 -10.27
C ALA A 280 -13.68 -3.06 -11.17
N VAL A 281 -14.29 -2.98 -12.36
CA VAL A 281 -14.11 -1.90 -13.36
C VAL A 281 -15.45 -1.22 -13.63
#